data_9d21c4d232c140a531c5e48085d94859
#
_entry.id   9d21c4d232c140a531c5e48085d94859
#
_cell.length_a   1.000
_cell.length_b   1.000
_cell.length_c   1.000
_cell.angle_alpha   90.00
_cell.angle_beta   90.00
_cell.angle_gamma   90.00
#
_symmetry.space_group_name_H-M   'P 1'
#
loop_
_entity.id
_entity.type
_entity.pdbx_description
1 polymer ?
#
loop_
_entity_poly.entity_id
_entity_poly.type
_entity_poly.pdbx_seq_one_letter_code
_entity_poly.pdbx_strand_id
1 'polypeptide(L)'
;MLYLSYGVITATGIGDAIVGLLGTDTTSVVPAMFLAYIIGMIFRVAQGSGTVAGMTSMGIMATIAPAVGCHPVWIALACLSGGNSIGHINDSGFWVATNMSGLTITGGLKTYTLGSFLSSLCIFVLALIGALVIPL
;
A
#
# COMPACT_ATOMS: atom_id res chain seq x y z
N MET A 1 -3.32 9.46 -17.18
CA MET A 1 -4.31 8.68 -16.41
C MET A 1 -4.06 8.70 -14.90
N LEU A 2 -2.84 8.47 -14.42
CA LEU A 2 -2.48 8.50 -12.98
C LEU A 2 -2.86 9.81 -12.26
N TYR A 3 -2.60 10.97 -12.89
CA TYR A 3 -2.96 12.28 -12.32
C TYR A 3 -4.47 12.50 -12.18
N LEU A 4 -5.27 11.91 -13.07
CA LEU A 4 -6.73 12.00 -13.01
C LEU A 4 -7.29 11.19 -11.83
N SER A 5 -6.79 9.99 -11.62
CA SER A 5 -7.21 9.14 -10.49
C SER A 5 -6.83 9.78 -9.14
N TYR A 6 -5.61 10.34 -9.05
CA TYR A 6 -5.16 11.07 -7.87
C TYR A 6 -6.01 12.31 -7.62
N GLY A 7 -6.25 13.12 -8.65
CA GLY A 7 -7.07 14.33 -8.53
C GLY A 7 -8.53 14.06 -8.14
N VAL A 8 -9.12 12.98 -8.66
CA VAL A 8 -10.48 12.57 -8.29
C VAL A 8 -10.54 12.10 -6.83
N ILE A 9 -9.58 11.28 -6.39
CA ILE A 9 -9.56 10.76 -5.01
C ILE A 9 -9.36 11.89 -3.99
N THR A 10 -8.48 12.84 -4.26
CA THR A 10 -8.28 14.00 -3.40
C THR A 10 -9.48 14.97 -3.43
N ALA A 11 -10.10 15.17 -4.59
CA ALA A 11 -11.25 16.07 -4.73
C ALA A 11 -12.56 15.49 -4.14
N THR A 12 -12.69 14.18 -4.06
CA THR A 12 -13.89 13.51 -3.53
C THR A 12 -13.89 13.35 -2.02
N GLY A 13 -12.78 13.66 -1.32
CA GLY A 13 -12.68 13.48 0.14
C GLY A 13 -12.73 12.01 0.62
N ILE A 14 -12.60 11.05 -0.32
CA ILE A 14 -12.60 9.62 0.02
C ILE A 14 -11.47 9.28 1.00
N GLY A 15 -10.33 9.96 0.89
CA GLY A 15 -9.21 9.79 1.83
C GLY A 15 -9.62 10.12 3.27
N ASP A 16 -10.26 11.27 3.48
CA ASP A 16 -10.71 11.71 4.79
C ASP A 16 -11.82 10.80 5.35
N ALA A 17 -12.71 10.33 4.47
CA ALA A 17 -13.74 9.36 4.84
C ALA A 17 -13.15 8.02 5.30
N ILE A 18 -12.14 7.49 4.60
CA ILE A 18 -11.45 6.24 4.98
C ILE A 18 -10.74 6.41 6.33
N VAL A 19 -10.06 7.53 6.53
CA VAL A 19 -9.39 7.86 7.80
C VAL A 19 -10.40 7.99 8.94
N GLY A 20 -11.52 8.67 8.70
CA GLY A 20 -12.59 8.83 9.69
C GLY A 20 -13.28 7.52 10.06
N LEU A 21 -13.48 6.61 9.10
CA LEU A 21 -14.08 5.30 9.33
C LEU A 21 -13.20 4.37 10.18
N LEU A 22 -11.89 4.53 10.10
CA LEU A 22 -10.95 3.68 10.83
C LEU A 22 -10.73 4.13 12.28
N GLY A 23 -11.21 5.33 12.67
CA GLY A 23 -11.27 5.81 14.06
C GLY A 23 -9.95 5.74 14.83
N THR A 24 -8.84 5.69 14.10
CA THR A 24 -7.50 5.53 14.68
C THR A 24 -6.92 6.88 15.09
N ASP A 25 -6.19 6.87 16.20
CA ASP A 25 -5.38 8.00 16.63
C ASP A 25 -4.20 8.17 15.66
N THR A 26 -4.44 8.92 14.59
CA THR A 26 -3.51 9.05 13.44
C THR A 26 -2.25 9.85 13.76
N THR A 27 -2.16 10.40 14.97
CA THR A 27 -0.96 11.11 15.45
C THR A 27 0.16 10.17 15.90
N SER A 28 -0.17 8.93 16.23
CA SER A 28 0.81 7.91 16.63
C SER A 28 1.42 7.20 15.42
N VAL A 29 2.72 6.95 15.45
CA VAL A 29 3.49 6.35 14.35
C VAL A 29 2.94 4.97 13.93
N VAL A 30 2.72 4.08 14.91
CA VAL A 30 2.33 2.70 14.65
C VAL A 30 0.95 2.61 13.97
N PRO A 31 -0.13 3.21 14.49
CA PRO A 31 -1.43 3.20 13.82
C PRO A 31 -1.40 3.83 12.44
N ALA A 32 -0.68 4.95 12.27
CA ALA A 32 -0.55 5.61 10.98
C ALA A 32 0.15 4.72 9.92
N MET A 33 1.20 3.99 10.31
CA MET A 33 1.89 3.04 9.45
C MET A 33 0.99 1.87 9.05
N PHE A 34 0.24 1.29 9.99
CA PHE A 34 -0.74 0.24 9.70
C PHE A 34 -1.84 0.74 8.77
N LEU A 35 -2.35 1.94 9.01
CA LEU A 35 -3.34 2.58 8.16
C LEU A 35 -2.81 2.73 6.72
N ALA A 36 -1.61 3.25 6.56
CA ALA A 36 -0.94 3.40 5.27
C ALA A 36 -0.82 2.06 4.52
N TYR A 37 -0.41 1.00 5.22
CA TYR A 37 -0.30 -0.35 4.67
C TYR A 37 -1.65 -0.90 4.22
N ILE A 38 -2.69 -0.78 5.07
CA ILE A 38 -4.03 -1.30 4.79
C ILE A 38 -4.65 -0.57 3.59
N ILE A 39 -4.54 0.77 3.53
CA ILE A 39 -5.01 1.55 2.39
C ILE A 39 -4.33 1.09 1.10
N GLY A 40 -3.01 0.94 1.11
CA GLY A 40 -2.24 0.44 -0.03
C GLY A 40 -2.71 -0.96 -0.48
N MET A 41 -2.96 -1.86 0.46
CA MET A 41 -3.45 -3.21 0.20
C MET A 41 -4.87 -3.21 -0.40
N ILE A 42 -5.78 -2.38 0.12
CA ILE A 42 -7.15 -2.25 -0.42
C ILE A 42 -7.10 -1.79 -1.87
N PHE A 43 -6.32 -0.74 -2.16
CA PHE A 43 -6.17 -0.25 -3.53
C PHE A 43 -5.48 -1.28 -4.44
N ARG A 44 -4.52 -2.04 -3.92
CA ARG A 44 -3.88 -3.13 -4.68
C ARG A 44 -4.89 -4.16 -5.16
N VAL A 45 -5.73 -4.63 -4.26
CA VAL A 45 -6.78 -5.62 -4.58
C VAL A 45 -7.82 -5.03 -5.53
N ALA A 46 -8.23 -3.79 -5.32
CA ALA A 46 -9.26 -3.15 -6.13
C ALA A 46 -8.79 -2.81 -7.56
N GLN A 47 -7.58 -2.29 -7.71
CA GLN A 47 -7.07 -1.76 -9.00
C GLN A 47 -6.17 -2.75 -9.75
N GLY A 48 -5.58 -3.72 -9.06
CA GLY A 48 -4.67 -4.69 -9.64
C GLY A 48 -3.28 -4.15 -10.02
N SER A 49 -2.96 -2.89 -9.72
CA SER A 49 -1.68 -2.26 -10.01
C SER A 49 -0.98 -1.80 -8.74
N GLY A 50 0.20 -2.36 -8.44
CA GLY A 50 0.99 -1.99 -7.27
C GLY A 50 1.46 -0.55 -7.28
N THR A 51 1.88 -0.06 -8.44
CA THR A 51 2.34 1.33 -8.61
C THR A 51 1.20 2.31 -8.35
N VAL A 52 0.03 2.07 -8.96
CA VAL A 52 -1.14 2.94 -8.78
C VAL A 52 -1.62 2.88 -7.34
N ALA A 53 -1.70 1.69 -6.73
CA ALA A 53 -2.11 1.51 -5.35
C ALA A 53 -1.18 2.24 -4.37
N GLY A 54 0.14 2.08 -4.53
CA GLY A 54 1.13 2.76 -3.70
C GLY A 54 1.05 4.29 -3.84
N MET A 55 1.00 4.82 -5.05
CA MET A 55 0.91 6.26 -5.29
C MET A 55 -0.40 6.86 -4.77
N THR A 56 -1.52 6.15 -4.94
CA THR A 56 -2.82 6.61 -4.45
C THR A 56 -2.84 6.64 -2.92
N SER A 57 -2.35 5.59 -2.27
CA SER A 57 -2.28 5.54 -0.81
C SER A 57 -1.34 6.61 -0.23
N MET A 58 -0.19 6.86 -0.88
CA MET A 58 0.68 7.97 -0.51
C MET A 58 -0.02 9.33 -0.60
N GLY A 59 -0.81 9.55 -1.67
CA GLY A 59 -1.57 10.78 -1.83
C GLY A 59 -2.58 11.01 -0.70
N ILE A 60 -3.26 9.96 -0.26
CA ILE A 60 -4.18 10.01 0.88
C ILE A 60 -3.42 10.28 2.17
N MET A 61 -2.35 9.52 2.43
CA MET A 61 -1.56 9.64 3.65
C MET A 61 -0.76 10.94 3.73
N ALA A 62 -0.52 11.64 2.62
CA ALA A 62 0.18 12.93 2.61
C ALA A 62 -0.54 14.01 3.43
N THR A 63 -1.86 13.90 3.61
CA THR A 63 -2.65 14.82 4.44
C THR A 63 -2.41 14.62 5.93
N ILE A 64 -2.07 13.40 6.34
CA ILE A 64 -1.89 12.98 7.73
C ILE A 64 -0.42 12.95 8.12
N ALA A 65 0.47 12.65 7.18
CA ALA A 65 1.90 12.48 7.42
C ALA A 65 2.57 13.61 8.24
N PRO A 66 2.22 14.90 8.04
CA PRO A 66 2.79 15.98 8.86
C PRO A 66 2.44 15.93 10.34
N ALA A 67 1.32 15.28 10.70
CA ALA A 67 0.87 15.15 12.09
C ALA A 67 1.46 13.92 12.79
N VAL A 68 2.06 12.99 12.03
CA VAL A 68 2.67 11.78 12.56
C VAL A 68 4.11 12.07 12.99
N GLY A 69 4.50 11.64 14.16
CA GLY A 69 5.81 11.90 14.74
C GLY A 69 6.97 11.11 14.10
N CYS A 70 6.97 10.89 12.77
CA CYS A 70 8.05 10.23 12.05
C CYS A 70 8.29 10.87 10.68
N HIS A 71 9.45 10.56 10.08
CA HIS A 71 9.76 11.07 8.74
C HIS A 71 8.76 10.53 7.69
N PRO A 72 8.21 11.37 6.80
CA PRO A 72 7.20 10.97 5.80
C PRO A 72 7.62 9.81 4.89
N VAL A 73 8.93 9.58 4.72
CA VAL A 73 9.47 8.45 3.95
C VAL A 73 9.00 7.10 4.51
N TRP A 74 8.89 6.97 5.83
CA TRP A 74 8.44 5.72 6.46
C TRP A 74 6.98 5.43 6.14
N ILE A 75 6.14 6.46 6.16
CA ILE A 75 4.73 6.35 5.76
C ILE A 75 4.63 5.99 4.27
N ALA A 76 5.44 6.62 3.42
CA ALA A 76 5.49 6.29 2.00
C ALA A 76 5.91 4.84 1.75
N LEU A 77 6.90 4.32 2.50
CA LEU A 77 7.31 2.92 2.42
C LEU A 77 6.20 1.97 2.89
N ALA A 78 5.43 2.34 3.92
CA ALA A 78 4.26 1.57 4.34
C ALA A 78 3.18 1.52 3.24
N CYS A 79 2.89 2.65 2.59
CA CYS A 79 1.98 2.71 1.45
C CYS A 79 2.45 1.81 0.28
N LEU A 80 3.73 1.91 -0.07
CA LEU A 80 4.33 1.09 -1.13
C LEU A 80 4.31 -0.40 -0.80
N SER A 81 4.61 -0.75 0.45
CA SER A 81 4.54 -2.14 0.88
C SER A 81 3.12 -2.69 0.78
N GLY A 82 2.11 -1.94 1.23
CA GLY A 82 0.71 -2.29 1.03
C GLY A 82 0.33 -2.43 -0.44
N GLY A 83 0.77 -1.48 -1.28
CA GLY A 83 0.59 -1.52 -2.73
C GLY A 83 1.27 -2.71 -3.42
N ASN A 84 2.30 -3.29 -2.83
CA ASN A 84 2.97 -4.50 -3.33
C ASN A 84 2.43 -5.81 -2.74
N SER A 85 1.39 -5.77 -1.91
CA SER A 85 0.92 -6.92 -1.14
C SER A 85 0.32 -8.05 -1.99
N ILE A 86 -0.98 -8.05 -2.21
CA ILE A 86 -1.70 -9.17 -2.82
C ILE A 86 -1.83 -8.95 -4.34
N GLY A 87 -0.83 -9.37 -5.11
CA GLY A 87 -0.93 -9.45 -6.57
C GLY A 87 -1.72 -10.72 -6.98
N HIS A 88 -2.85 -10.56 -7.67
CA HIS A 88 -3.70 -11.69 -8.06
C HIS A 88 -4.17 -11.54 -9.53
N ILE A 89 -5.20 -12.29 -9.93
CA ILE A 89 -5.73 -12.33 -11.31
C ILE A 89 -6.07 -10.94 -11.91
N ASN A 90 -6.29 -9.94 -11.07
CA ASN A 90 -6.52 -8.55 -11.50
C ASN A 90 -5.22 -7.80 -11.85
N ASP A 91 -4.07 -8.37 -11.55
CA ASP A 91 -2.76 -7.77 -11.75
C ASP A 91 -2.13 -8.24 -13.06
N SER A 92 -1.74 -7.31 -13.93
CA SER A 92 -1.00 -7.63 -15.16
C SER A 92 0.33 -8.34 -14.89
N GLY A 93 1.01 -7.98 -13.79
CA GLY A 93 2.26 -8.63 -13.37
C GLY A 93 2.06 -10.10 -13.01
N PHE A 94 0.90 -10.45 -12.44
CA PHE A 94 0.53 -11.84 -12.17
C PHE A 94 0.50 -12.66 -13.47
N TRP A 95 -0.14 -12.14 -14.52
CA TRP A 95 -0.23 -12.84 -15.81
C TRP A 95 1.11 -12.93 -16.52
N VAL A 96 1.91 -11.89 -16.47
CA VAL A 96 3.26 -11.93 -17.04
C VAL A 96 4.10 -12.99 -16.34
N ALA A 97 4.14 -12.96 -15.01
CA ALA A 97 4.94 -13.91 -14.22
C ALA A 97 4.48 -15.37 -14.42
N THR A 98 3.17 -15.63 -14.36
CA THR A 98 2.62 -16.98 -14.51
C THR A 98 2.82 -17.53 -15.91
N ASN A 99 2.59 -16.73 -16.96
CA ASN A 99 2.75 -17.16 -18.35
C ASN A 99 4.22 -17.42 -18.70
N MET A 100 5.12 -16.51 -18.29
CA MET A 100 6.56 -16.69 -18.57
C MET A 100 7.17 -17.88 -17.83
N SER A 101 6.63 -18.23 -16.65
CA SER A 101 7.09 -19.37 -15.86
C SER A 101 6.35 -20.68 -16.19
N GLY A 102 5.41 -20.67 -17.14
CA GLY A 102 4.62 -21.85 -17.48
C GLY A 102 3.75 -22.38 -16.35
N LEU A 103 3.38 -21.53 -15.40
CA LEU A 103 2.57 -21.90 -14.25
C LEU A 103 1.08 -21.91 -14.59
N THR A 104 0.35 -22.80 -13.91
CA THR A 104 -1.13 -22.72 -13.89
C THR A 104 -1.57 -21.52 -13.05
N ILE A 105 -2.83 -21.09 -13.18
CA ILE A 105 -3.40 -20.02 -12.35
C ILE A 105 -3.23 -20.33 -10.85
N THR A 106 -3.52 -21.57 -10.46
CA THR A 106 -3.34 -22.03 -9.07
C THR A 106 -1.87 -21.99 -8.64
N GLY A 107 -0.95 -22.34 -9.53
CA GLY A 107 0.49 -22.19 -9.32
C GLY A 107 0.90 -20.74 -9.12
N GLY A 108 0.42 -19.84 -9.97
CA GLY A 108 0.64 -18.40 -9.85
C GLY A 108 0.12 -17.82 -8.53
N LEU A 109 -1.08 -18.20 -8.11
CA LEU A 109 -1.63 -17.75 -6.82
C LEU A 109 -0.78 -18.25 -5.63
N LYS A 110 -0.25 -19.47 -5.69
CA LYS A 110 0.60 -20.01 -4.63
C LYS A 110 2.02 -19.43 -4.61
N THR A 111 2.56 -19.03 -5.74
CA THR A 111 3.94 -18.53 -5.83
C THR A 111 3.98 -17.02 -5.88
N TYR A 112 3.41 -16.40 -6.91
CA TYR A 112 3.46 -14.96 -7.12
C TYR A 112 2.68 -14.20 -6.02
N THR A 113 1.43 -14.58 -5.76
CA THR A 113 0.60 -13.87 -4.78
C THR A 113 1.13 -14.04 -3.36
N LEU A 114 1.50 -15.26 -2.96
CA LEU A 114 2.07 -15.50 -1.64
C LEU A 114 3.45 -14.86 -1.50
N GLY A 115 4.28 -14.94 -2.54
CA GLY A 115 5.60 -14.32 -2.56
C GLY A 115 5.53 -12.80 -2.44
N SER A 116 4.64 -12.15 -3.18
CA SER A 116 4.43 -10.69 -3.09
C SER A 116 3.90 -10.29 -1.71
N PHE A 117 2.99 -11.07 -1.12
CA PHE A 117 2.47 -10.82 0.21
C PHE A 117 3.55 -10.92 1.29
N LEU A 118 4.35 -11.99 1.28
CA LEU A 118 5.45 -12.16 2.24
C LEU A 118 6.51 -11.06 2.09
N SER A 119 6.89 -10.73 0.85
CA SER A 119 7.79 -9.61 0.55
C SER A 119 7.26 -8.28 1.08
N SER A 120 5.99 -8.02 0.88
CA SER A 120 5.29 -6.83 1.38
C SER A 120 5.33 -6.73 2.90
N LEU A 121 5.08 -7.83 3.61
CA LEU A 121 5.18 -7.87 5.08
C LEU A 121 6.60 -7.59 5.56
N CYS A 122 7.61 -8.16 4.91
CA CYS A 122 9.01 -7.89 5.26
C CYS A 122 9.35 -6.41 5.09
N ILE A 123 8.94 -5.79 3.97
CA ILE A 123 9.18 -4.36 3.72
C ILE A 123 8.45 -3.51 4.78
N PHE A 124 7.20 -3.85 5.10
CA PHE A 124 6.42 -3.15 6.11
C PHE A 124 7.07 -3.21 7.49
N VAL A 125 7.49 -4.39 7.92
CA VAL A 125 8.15 -4.58 9.22
C VAL A 125 9.46 -3.78 9.29
N LEU A 126 10.28 -3.82 8.23
CA LEU A 126 11.51 -3.03 8.16
C LEU A 126 11.22 -1.52 8.20
N ALA A 127 10.19 -1.06 7.48
CA ALA A 127 9.79 0.33 7.50
C ALA A 127 9.27 0.77 8.88
N LEU A 128 8.52 -0.10 9.56
CA LEU A 128 8.02 0.15 10.91
C LEU A 128 9.16 0.23 11.93
N ILE A 129 10.12 -0.69 11.88
CA ILE A 129 11.32 -0.65 12.72
C ILE A 129 12.10 0.63 12.44
N GLY A 130 12.30 0.99 11.15
CA GLY A 130 12.97 2.22 10.77
C GLY A 130 12.28 3.46 11.32
N ALA A 131 10.95 3.53 11.26
CA ALA A 131 10.17 4.64 11.79
C ALA A 131 10.29 4.80 13.32
N LEU A 132 10.46 3.70 14.04
CA LEU A 132 10.60 3.71 15.50
C LEU A 132 12.04 4.00 15.96
N VAL A 133 13.04 3.61 15.17
CA VAL A 133 14.46 3.79 15.52
C VAL A 133 14.98 5.14 15.01
N ILE A 134 14.49 5.61 13.87
CA ILE A 134 14.91 6.85 13.22
C ILE A 134 13.66 7.74 13.02
N PRO A 135 13.18 8.40 14.08
CA PRO A 135 11.90 9.13 14.03
C PRO A 135 11.95 10.43 13.22
N LEU A 136 13.07 10.85 12.69
CA LEU A 136 13.26 12.13 11.98
C LEU A 136 12.48 12.29 10.72
#